data_5bb83a25030bec8eefd7178c57a84565
#
_entry.id   5bb83a25030bec8eefd7178c57a84565
#
_cell.length_a   1.000
_cell.length_b   1.000
_cell.length_c   1.000
_cell.angle_alpha   90.00
_cell.angle_beta   90.00
_cell.angle_gamma   90.00
#
_symmetry.space_group_name_H-M   'P 1'
#
loop_
_entity.id
_entity.type
_entity.pdbx_description
1 polymer ?
#
loop_
_entity_poly.entity_id
_entity_poly.type
_entity_poly.pdbx_seq_one_letter_code
_entity_poly.pdbx_strand_id
1 'polypeptide(L)' 'MFINVRILTGFSKILTYRVPPEYTEKNLVGRLVQVPLRNRLVHALVQEQFKYLK' A
#
# COMPACT_ATOMS: atom_id res chain seq x y z
N MET A 1 -7.31 -8.04 -3.44
CA MET A 1 -5.89 -8.04 -3.07
C MET A 1 -5.62 -6.91 -2.09
N PHE A 2 -4.68 -7.15 -1.20
CA PHE A 2 -4.29 -6.18 -0.17
C PHE A 2 -2.79 -5.96 -0.22
N ILE A 3 -2.37 -4.79 0.21
CA ILE A 3 -0.94 -4.47 0.32
C ILE A 3 -0.67 -3.85 1.68
N ASN A 4 0.51 -4.18 2.23
CA ASN A 4 1.05 -3.47 3.37
C ASN A 4 2.05 -2.47 2.86
N VAL A 5 1.90 -1.23 3.26
CA VAL A 5 2.78 -0.16 2.82
C VAL A 5 3.39 0.55 4.02
N ARG A 6 4.62 1.03 3.86
CA ARG A 6 5.26 1.88 4.85
C ARG A 6 5.09 3.33 4.42
N ILE A 7 4.49 4.13 5.27
CA ILE A 7 4.33 5.54 5.01
C ILE A 7 5.69 6.22 5.13
N LEU A 8 6.06 7.02 4.14
CA LEU A 8 7.39 7.62 4.07
C LEU A 8 7.44 9.03 4.64
N THR A 9 6.30 9.67 4.84
CA THR A 9 6.25 11.03 5.37
C THR A 9 5.73 11.04 6.79
N GLY A 10 6.33 11.88 7.62
CA GLY A 10 5.91 12.03 9.01
C GLY A 10 6.51 10.96 9.91
N PHE A 11 5.80 9.87 10.09
CA PHE A 11 6.27 8.78 10.94
C PHE A 11 6.22 7.46 10.18
N SER A 12 7.14 6.56 10.50
CA SER A 12 7.19 5.23 9.88
C SER A 12 6.09 4.36 10.45
N LYS A 13 5.03 4.19 9.68
CA LYS A 13 3.90 3.36 10.06
C LYS A 13 3.55 2.44 8.91
N ILE A 14 3.22 1.20 9.21
CA ILE A 14 2.79 0.24 8.20
C ILE A 14 1.28 0.14 8.24
N LEU A 15 0.66 0.35 7.08
CA LEU A 15 -0.78 0.32 6.95
C LEU A 15 -1.17 -0.66 5.84
N THR A 16 -2.36 -1.22 5.95
CA THR A 16 -2.89 -2.16 4.97
C THR A 16 -3.95 -1.46 4.14
N TYR A 17 -3.85 -1.60 2.83
CA TYR A 17 -4.82 -1.02 1.90
C TYR A 17 -5.34 -2.10 0.96
N ARG A 18 -6.58 -1.93 0.52
CA ARG A 18 -7.16 -2.76 -0.53
C ARG A 18 -6.75 -2.20 -1.89
N VAL A 19 -6.37 -3.11 -2.79
CA VAL A 19 -5.97 -2.76 -4.14
C VAL A 19 -7.10 -3.15 -5.09
N PRO A 20 -7.50 -2.28 -6.04
CA PRO A 20 -8.52 -2.60 -7.01
C PRO A 20 -8.16 -3.85 -7.82
N PRO A 21 -9.18 -4.62 -8.28
CA PRO A 21 -8.92 -5.86 -9.01
C PRO A 21 -8.06 -5.72 -10.25
N GLU A 22 -8.06 -4.58 -10.88
CA GLU A 22 -7.27 -4.34 -12.09
C GLU A 22 -5.77 -4.39 -11.86
N TYR A 23 -5.32 -4.36 -10.61
CA TYR A 23 -3.91 -4.44 -10.27
C TYR A 23 -3.48 -5.81 -9.76
N THR A 24 -4.38 -6.80 -9.76
CA THR A 24 -4.08 -8.09 -9.13
C THR A 24 -2.97 -8.87 -9.79
N GLU A 25 -2.70 -8.63 -11.06
CA GLU A 25 -1.67 -9.36 -11.79
C GLU A 25 -0.30 -8.70 -11.71
N LYS A 26 -0.22 -7.54 -11.08
CA LYS A 26 1.03 -6.81 -11.00
C LYS A 26 1.73 -7.10 -9.67
N ASN A 27 3.05 -7.22 -9.74
CA ASN A 27 3.85 -7.28 -8.52
C ASN A 27 4.14 -5.86 -8.06
N LEU A 28 3.52 -5.47 -6.97
CA LEU A 28 3.64 -4.12 -6.44
C LEU A 28 4.72 -3.99 -5.37
N VAL A 29 5.26 -5.10 -4.88
CA VAL A 29 6.27 -5.06 -3.82
C VAL A 29 7.50 -4.29 -4.29
N GLY A 30 7.95 -3.35 -3.47
CA GLY A 30 9.08 -2.50 -3.81
C GLY A 30 8.73 -1.25 -4.59
N ARG A 31 7.46 -1.07 -4.93
CA ARG A 31 7.03 0.13 -5.66
C ARG A 31 6.59 1.22 -4.71
N LEU A 32 6.80 2.45 -5.17
CA LEU A 32 6.26 3.63 -4.47
C LEU A 32 4.86 3.89 -4.99
N VAL A 33 3.93 4.10 -4.07
CA VAL A 33 2.54 4.38 -4.40
C VAL A 33 2.06 5.58 -3.60
N GLN A 34 0.94 6.16 -4.04
CA GLN A 34 0.25 7.17 -3.26
C GLN A 34 -1.00 6.53 -2.66
N VAL A 35 -1.17 6.70 -1.36
CA VAL A 35 -2.30 6.14 -0.64
C VAL A 35 -3.00 7.23 0.14
N PRO A 36 -4.32 7.12 0.32
CA PRO A 36 -5.05 8.08 1.13
C PRO A 36 -4.76 7.87 2.61
N LEU A 37 -4.43 8.95 3.29
CA LEU A 37 -4.24 8.94 4.73
C LEU A 37 -4.87 10.20 5.28
N ARG A 38 -5.98 10.02 6.04
CA ARG A 38 -6.81 11.13 6.47
C ARG A 38 -7.29 11.90 5.25
N ASN A 39 -7.13 13.17 5.14
CA ASN A 39 -7.66 13.95 4.02
C ASN A 39 -6.61 14.29 2.96
N ARG A 40 -5.58 13.46 2.84
CA ARG A 40 -4.49 13.72 1.88
C ARG A 40 -3.95 12.43 1.31
N LEU A 41 -3.29 12.56 0.15
CA LEU A 41 -2.52 11.46 -0.42
C LEU A 41 -1.09 11.55 0.08
N VAL A 42 -0.54 10.42 0.48
CA VAL A 42 0.84 10.34 0.94
C VAL A 42 1.59 9.27 0.16
N HIS A 43 2.91 9.44 0.05
CA HIS A 43 3.74 8.45 -0.59
C HIS A 43 4.04 7.31 0.37
N ALA A 44 4.04 6.10 -0.17
CA ALA A 44 4.30 4.91 0.63
C ALA A 44 5.03 3.86 -0.20
N LEU A 45 5.81 3.02 0.49
CA LEU A 45 6.53 1.92 -0.13
C LEU A 45 5.78 0.63 0.14
N VAL A 46 5.45 -0.11 -0.92
CA VAL A 46 4.77 -1.39 -0.79
C VAL A 46 5.76 -2.44 -0.29
N GLN A 47 5.45 -3.04 0.86
CA GLN A 47 6.31 -4.05 1.47
C GLN A 47 5.81 -5.46 1.29
N GLU A 48 4.48 -5.64 1.26
CA GLU A 48 3.88 -6.96 1.10
C GLU A 48 2.65 -6.85 0.22
N GLN A 49 2.35 -7.96 -0.43
CA GLN A 49 1.17 -8.07 -1.29
C GLN A 49 0.54 -9.44 -1.05
N PHE A 50 -0.76 -9.47 -0.78
CA PHE A 50 -1.43 -10.72 -0.48
C PHE A 50 -2.89 -10.68 -0.91
N LYS A 51 -3.46 -11.86 -1.15
CA LYS A 51 -4.82 -11.96 -1.68
C LYS A 51 -5.88 -11.77 -0.60
N TYR A 52 -5.61 -12.24 0.62
CA TYR A 52 -6.59 -12.26 1.69
C TYR A 52 -5.99 -11.67 2.95
N LEU A 53 -6.85 -11.01 3.73
CA LEU A 53 -6.46 -10.59 5.08
C LEU A 53 -6.35 -11.81 5.96
N LYS A 54 -5.32 -11.83 6.78
CA LYS A 54 -5.11 -12.89 7.75
C LYS A 54 -5.96 -12.66 9.00
#